data_66b6ee879e3768589bdef67b8a4cd9bc
#
_entry.id   66b6ee879e3768589bdef67b8a4cd9bc
#
_cell.length_a   1.000
_cell.length_b   1.000
_cell.length_c   1.000
_cell.angle_alpha   90.00
_cell.angle_beta   90.00
_cell.angle_gamma   90.00
#
_symmetry.space_group_name_H-M   'P 1'
#
loop_
_entity.id
_entity.type
_entity.pdbx_description
1 polymer ?
#
loop_
_entity_poly.entity_id
_entity_poly.type
_entity_poly.pdbx_seq_one_letter_code
_entity_poly.pdbx_strand_id
1 'polypeptide(L)'
;MKREKNILFILTILLLLACTACYRSTRHVTEHLSQAEELIWTAPDSALHILESISTSRHLTGKEQADYALLLSLAQYRCYIPVSSDSLINLAIEYYKDKNDADKKGAAFYVKGCILEEYTKDIPNALLAYKEAEMCIPDMNEKRYVARIYSSLGYINKKSFHFDPAKEYYQKAVQANIDGKDTVAYASNLLNLSTLYYTLHQADSANRCINTLIDIADSLNDLDLQVKIYNNIANRKIFEKNYAEAEKYLIHAIRLSSPHFPDKLSLGLANLYAYTGQKEKADSLFTHLLSCPDLLVRSNSYLDLLNYFLASHPQEHSYLNHYIALTDSIYKENRAEEVGKIQQKYDNEVLARTNDQLYFKWILTSVVGSLICIIAVTFLQKKWRKANALQKQIEELEEKKKVLTSSSQENERYVIQISELESQINDLKNEKRRLKYFINKTKESKKDKEDDYSSIFKTYLSITKDKTYDKERERDNLRQWLNLTNQNFTDKLIKHYPVLSKSNQLMDVCCLTALNLSIEDIATLLGIGERTVERYTSDICKKVGLPKGGKHIFVEFINSIKELEA
;
A
#
# COMPACT_ATOMS: atom_id res chain seq x y z
N MET A 1 -64.60 -3.56 -35.88
CA MET A 1 -63.65 -2.45 -36.19
C MET A 1 -63.72 -1.27 -35.21
N LYS A 2 -64.85 -0.51 -35.06
CA LYS A 2 -64.89 0.65 -34.15
C LYS A 2 -64.74 0.25 -32.65
N ARG A 3 -65.35 -0.85 -32.24
CA ARG A 3 -65.30 -1.39 -30.87
C ARG A 3 -63.90 -1.95 -30.52
N GLU A 4 -63.24 -2.58 -31.46
CA GLU A 4 -61.87 -3.12 -31.30
C GLU A 4 -60.83 -2.00 -31.22
N LYS A 5 -60.97 -0.93 -31.99
CA LYS A 5 -60.12 0.26 -31.90
C LYS A 5 -60.24 0.97 -30.54
N ASN A 6 -61.45 1.03 -30.00
CA ASN A 6 -61.68 1.62 -28.67
C ASN A 6 -61.09 0.73 -27.55
N ILE A 7 -61.17 -0.59 -27.68
CA ILE A 7 -60.56 -1.52 -26.69
C ILE A 7 -59.02 -1.40 -26.75
N LEU A 8 -58.44 -1.34 -27.95
CA LEU A 8 -56.99 -1.16 -28.14
C LEU A 8 -56.51 0.17 -27.57
N PHE A 9 -57.30 1.25 -27.80
CA PHE A 9 -57.00 2.58 -27.24
C PHE A 9 -57.07 2.62 -25.72
N ILE A 10 -58.06 1.96 -25.08
CA ILE A 10 -58.17 1.85 -23.64
C ILE A 10 -56.98 1.02 -23.08
N LEU A 11 -56.60 -0.08 -23.73
CA LEU A 11 -55.46 -0.89 -23.36
C LEU A 11 -54.15 -0.12 -23.46
N THR A 12 -53.94 0.72 -24.47
CA THR A 12 -52.75 1.55 -24.60
C THR A 12 -52.69 2.63 -23.51
N ILE A 13 -53.83 3.24 -23.16
CA ILE A 13 -53.91 4.22 -22.06
C ILE A 13 -53.61 3.52 -20.71
N LEU A 14 -54.18 2.34 -20.44
CA LEU A 14 -53.91 1.56 -19.24
C LEU A 14 -52.43 1.16 -19.16
N LEU A 15 -51.81 0.77 -20.27
CA LEU A 15 -50.39 0.44 -20.33
C LEU A 15 -49.53 1.67 -20.07
N LEU A 16 -49.85 2.84 -20.62
CA LEU A 16 -49.17 4.09 -20.36
C LEU A 16 -49.32 4.52 -18.89
N LEU A 17 -50.52 4.39 -18.31
CA LEU A 17 -50.74 4.69 -16.88
C LEU A 17 -49.97 3.72 -15.98
N ALA A 18 -49.89 2.44 -16.33
CA ALA A 18 -49.10 1.45 -15.62
C ALA A 18 -47.59 1.77 -15.71
N CYS A 19 -47.10 2.15 -16.90
CA CYS A 19 -45.71 2.56 -17.12
C CYS A 19 -45.37 3.84 -16.34
N THR A 20 -46.26 4.84 -16.31
CA THR A 20 -46.05 6.09 -15.55
C THR A 20 -46.09 5.84 -14.02
N ALA A 21 -46.97 4.97 -13.57
CA ALA A 21 -47.03 4.57 -12.14
C ALA A 21 -45.77 3.80 -11.71
N CYS A 22 -45.28 2.87 -12.53
CA CYS A 22 -44.00 2.19 -12.32
C CYS A 22 -42.82 3.17 -12.31
N TYR A 23 -42.73 4.08 -13.26
CA TYR A 23 -41.68 5.09 -13.35
C TYR A 23 -41.68 6.02 -12.13
N ARG A 24 -42.85 6.48 -11.69
CA ARG A 24 -42.98 7.35 -10.52
C ARG A 24 -42.59 6.63 -9.22
N SER A 25 -42.94 5.35 -9.10
CA SER A 25 -42.57 4.50 -7.95
C SER A 25 -41.06 4.23 -7.91
N THR A 26 -40.41 3.96 -9.05
CA THR A 26 -38.97 3.72 -9.13
C THR A 26 -38.17 4.98 -8.74
N ARG A 27 -38.61 6.15 -9.24
CA ARG A 27 -38.00 7.43 -8.92
C ARG A 27 -38.03 7.72 -7.41
N HIS A 28 -39.12 7.45 -6.75
CA HIS A 28 -39.28 7.65 -5.31
C HIS A 28 -38.34 6.78 -4.48
N VAL A 29 -38.17 5.49 -4.85
CA VAL A 29 -37.22 4.59 -4.19
C VAL A 29 -35.78 5.08 -4.36
N THR A 30 -35.39 5.47 -5.59
CA THR A 30 -34.05 5.97 -5.85
C THR A 30 -33.74 7.26 -5.07
N GLU A 31 -34.73 8.17 -4.96
CA GLU A 31 -34.60 9.39 -4.17
C GLU A 31 -34.41 9.08 -2.66
N HIS A 32 -35.17 8.13 -2.10
CA HIS A 32 -35.01 7.72 -0.71
C HIS A 32 -33.67 7.02 -0.45
N LEU A 33 -33.20 6.16 -1.37
CA LEU A 33 -31.87 5.53 -1.25
C LEU A 33 -30.77 6.59 -1.27
N SER A 34 -30.86 7.59 -2.15
CA SER A 34 -29.88 8.69 -2.20
C SER A 34 -29.90 9.52 -0.91
N GLN A 35 -31.08 9.86 -0.40
CA GLN A 35 -31.19 10.59 0.87
C GLN A 35 -30.62 9.79 2.05
N ALA A 36 -30.89 8.48 2.11
CA ALA A 36 -30.33 7.62 3.14
C ALA A 36 -28.80 7.54 3.04
N GLU A 37 -28.24 7.47 1.82
CA GLU A 37 -26.79 7.45 1.57
C GLU A 37 -26.11 8.74 2.04
N GLU A 38 -26.73 9.90 1.84
CA GLU A 38 -26.22 11.19 2.34
C GLU A 38 -26.23 11.28 3.87
N LEU A 39 -27.28 10.75 4.51
CA LEU A 39 -27.48 10.83 5.95
C LEU A 39 -26.75 9.72 6.74
N ILE A 40 -26.35 8.63 6.11
CA ILE A 40 -25.86 7.41 6.77
C ILE A 40 -24.70 7.66 7.75
N TRP A 41 -23.89 8.67 7.49
CA TRP A 41 -22.71 8.99 8.30
C TRP A 41 -22.97 10.08 9.34
N THR A 42 -23.92 10.97 9.12
CA THR A 42 -24.21 12.13 9.98
C THR A 42 -25.44 11.94 10.85
N ALA A 43 -26.45 11.25 10.36
CA ALA A 43 -27.72 10.99 11.04
C ALA A 43 -28.23 9.57 10.74
N PRO A 44 -27.54 8.51 11.24
CA PRO A 44 -27.85 7.13 10.91
C PRO A 44 -29.27 6.69 11.28
N ASP A 45 -29.84 7.22 12.37
CA ASP A 45 -31.23 6.96 12.77
C ASP A 45 -32.22 7.46 11.72
N SER A 46 -31.98 8.66 11.18
CA SER A 46 -32.81 9.23 10.11
C SER A 46 -32.69 8.43 8.83
N ALA A 47 -31.46 8.00 8.46
CA ALA A 47 -31.23 7.13 7.32
C ALA A 47 -31.96 5.79 7.48
N LEU A 48 -31.89 5.19 8.66
CA LEU A 48 -32.61 3.95 8.99
C LEU A 48 -34.11 4.09 8.79
N HIS A 49 -34.72 5.16 9.34
CA HIS A 49 -36.15 5.41 9.21
C HIS A 49 -36.60 5.56 7.75
N ILE A 50 -35.80 6.27 6.93
CA ILE A 50 -36.06 6.38 5.48
C ILE A 50 -36.00 4.97 4.82
N LEU A 51 -35.00 4.17 5.14
CA LEU A 51 -34.84 2.83 4.57
C LEU A 51 -35.97 1.88 4.98
N GLU A 52 -36.41 1.92 6.25
CA GLU A 52 -37.54 1.12 6.72
C GLU A 52 -38.85 1.49 6.02
N SER A 53 -39.04 2.75 5.65
CA SER A 53 -40.20 3.19 4.89
C SER A 53 -40.28 2.59 3.49
N ILE A 54 -39.12 2.28 2.88
CA ILE A 54 -39.03 1.62 1.56
C ILE A 54 -39.48 0.17 1.66
N SER A 55 -39.07 -0.57 2.71
CA SER A 55 -39.29 -2.01 2.88
C SER A 55 -40.77 -2.43 2.84
N THR A 56 -41.68 -1.54 3.26
CA THR A 56 -43.09 -1.84 3.37
C THR A 56 -43.88 -1.66 2.06
N SER A 57 -43.27 -1.07 1.03
CA SER A 57 -44.03 -0.53 -0.11
C SER A 57 -43.83 -1.27 -1.43
N ARG A 58 -42.77 -2.10 -1.61
CA ARG A 58 -42.46 -2.69 -2.94
C ARG A 58 -41.43 -3.82 -2.91
N HIS A 59 -41.54 -4.75 -3.91
CA HIS A 59 -40.44 -5.67 -4.25
C HIS A 59 -39.34 -4.93 -4.99
N LEU A 60 -38.18 -4.80 -4.33
CA LEU A 60 -36.96 -4.25 -4.93
C LEU A 60 -36.25 -5.32 -5.75
N THR A 61 -35.64 -4.94 -6.87
CA THR A 61 -34.90 -5.87 -7.75
C THR A 61 -33.61 -5.24 -8.25
N GLY A 62 -32.63 -6.09 -8.57
CA GLY A 62 -31.38 -5.66 -9.18
C GLY A 62 -30.62 -4.65 -8.32
N LYS A 63 -30.28 -3.49 -8.91
CA LYS A 63 -29.49 -2.44 -8.25
C LYS A 63 -30.19 -1.85 -7.02
N GLU A 64 -31.51 -1.58 -7.13
CA GLU A 64 -32.29 -1.03 -6.01
C GLU A 64 -32.22 -1.94 -4.78
N GLN A 65 -32.35 -3.25 -4.99
CA GLN A 65 -32.25 -4.24 -3.91
C GLN A 65 -30.85 -4.27 -3.28
N ALA A 66 -29.82 -4.21 -4.13
CA ALA A 66 -28.42 -4.21 -3.66
C ALA A 66 -28.07 -2.96 -2.87
N ASP A 67 -28.45 -1.77 -3.38
CA ASP A 67 -28.24 -0.49 -2.69
C ASP A 67 -29.02 -0.45 -1.35
N TYR A 68 -30.27 -0.91 -1.36
CA TYR A 68 -31.09 -1.02 -0.15
C TYR A 68 -30.46 -1.95 0.88
N ALA A 69 -30.01 -3.15 0.46
CA ALA A 69 -29.39 -4.11 1.34
C ALA A 69 -28.08 -3.58 1.96
N LEU A 70 -27.25 -2.90 1.17
CA LEU A 70 -26.03 -2.25 1.64
C LEU A 70 -26.34 -1.16 2.66
N LEU A 71 -27.22 -0.23 2.31
CA LEU A 71 -27.52 0.94 3.15
C LEU A 71 -28.25 0.54 4.44
N LEU A 72 -29.21 -0.39 4.36
CA LEU A 72 -29.92 -0.87 5.54
C LEU A 72 -29.00 -1.61 6.50
N SER A 73 -28.15 -2.50 5.99
CA SER A 73 -27.15 -3.20 6.82
C SER A 73 -26.19 -2.22 7.49
N LEU A 74 -25.75 -1.19 6.76
CA LEU A 74 -24.88 -0.15 7.33
C LEU A 74 -25.63 0.71 8.36
N ALA A 75 -26.89 1.09 8.11
CA ALA A 75 -27.71 1.86 9.05
C ALA A 75 -27.94 1.08 10.35
N GLN A 76 -28.32 -0.20 10.26
CA GLN A 76 -28.47 -1.08 11.42
C GLN A 76 -27.19 -1.16 12.24
N TYR A 77 -26.04 -1.39 11.57
CA TYR A 77 -24.74 -1.39 12.24
C TYR A 77 -24.45 -0.07 12.94
N ARG A 78 -24.68 1.06 12.27
CA ARG A 78 -24.45 2.41 12.81
C ARG A 78 -25.36 2.78 13.97
N CYS A 79 -26.59 2.26 13.98
CA CYS A 79 -27.57 2.45 15.07
C CYS A 79 -27.43 1.38 16.17
N TYR A 80 -26.38 0.56 16.16
CA TYR A 80 -26.15 -0.53 17.13
C TYR A 80 -27.31 -1.52 17.24
N ILE A 81 -28.04 -1.74 16.16
CA ILE A 81 -29.13 -2.73 16.12
C ILE A 81 -28.53 -4.11 15.89
N PRO A 82 -28.73 -5.08 16.82
CA PRO A 82 -28.20 -6.41 16.67
C PRO A 82 -28.73 -7.10 15.40
N VAL A 83 -27.81 -7.61 14.59
CA VAL A 83 -28.12 -8.36 13.36
C VAL A 83 -27.73 -9.82 13.57
N SER A 84 -28.68 -10.73 13.41
CA SER A 84 -28.46 -12.17 13.66
C SER A 84 -27.77 -12.90 12.50
N SER A 85 -27.68 -12.28 11.32
CA SER A 85 -27.18 -12.92 10.10
C SER A 85 -26.66 -11.88 9.11
N ASP A 86 -25.67 -12.24 8.31
CA ASP A 86 -25.14 -11.46 7.19
C ASP A 86 -25.93 -11.65 5.87
N SER A 87 -27.11 -12.33 5.92
CA SER A 87 -27.87 -12.67 4.72
C SER A 87 -28.29 -11.45 3.90
N LEU A 88 -28.66 -10.33 4.56
CA LEU A 88 -29.08 -9.11 3.88
C LEU A 88 -27.92 -8.49 3.10
N ILE A 89 -26.76 -8.29 3.71
CA ILE A 89 -25.60 -7.70 3.03
C ILE A 89 -25.05 -8.58 1.90
N ASN A 90 -25.26 -9.90 1.98
CA ASN A 90 -24.88 -10.82 0.92
C ASN A 90 -25.64 -10.56 -0.39
N LEU A 91 -26.86 -9.98 -0.36
CA LEU A 91 -27.56 -9.54 -1.58
C LEU A 91 -26.80 -8.43 -2.30
N ALA A 92 -26.24 -7.49 -1.56
CA ALA A 92 -25.40 -6.43 -2.14
C ALA A 92 -24.09 -7.00 -2.72
N ILE A 93 -23.42 -7.88 -1.98
CA ILE A 93 -22.18 -8.53 -2.43
C ILE A 93 -22.43 -9.30 -3.73
N GLU A 94 -23.49 -10.13 -3.77
CA GLU A 94 -23.81 -10.94 -4.95
C GLU A 94 -24.07 -10.09 -6.19
N TYR A 95 -24.71 -8.94 -6.02
CA TYR A 95 -24.94 -8.01 -7.11
C TYR A 95 -23.66 -7.31 -7.58
N TYR A 96 -22.84 -6.79 -6.63
CA TYR A 96 -21.68 -5.95 -6.93
C TYR A 96 -20.40 -6.74 -7.26
N LYS A 97 -20.31 -8.05 -6.94
CA LYS A 97 -19.09 -8.85 -7.16
C LYS A 97 -18.55 -8.79 -8.59
N ASP A 98 -19.45 -8.77 -9.59
CA ASP A 98 -19.12 -8.76 -11.02
C ASP A 98 -19.33 -7.37 -11.67
N LYS A 99 -19.57 -6.32 -10.89
CA LYS A 99 -19.74 -4.96 -11.37
C LYS A 99 -18.45 -4.16 -11.25
N ASN A 100 -18.29 -3.21 -12.17
CA ASN A 100 -17.16 -2.28 -12.14
C ASN A 100 -17.47 -1.07 -11.24
N ASP A 101 -17.90 -1.34 -10.00
CA ASP A 101 -18.21 -0.35 -8.97
C ASP A 101 -17.45 -0.74 -7.70
N ALA A 102 -16.19 -0.31 -7.63
CA ALA A 102 -15.28 -0.65 -6.54
C ALA A 102 -15.74 -0.07 -5.21
N ASP A 103 -16.34 1.14 -5.21
CA ASP A 103 -16.83 1.78 -4.00
C ASP A 103 -17.97 0.98 -3.35
N LYS A 104 -18.98 0.59 -4.13
CA LYS A 104 -20.11 -0.21 -3.62
C LYS A 104 -19.70 -1.62 -3.24
N LYS A 105 -18.84 -2.25 -4.04
CA LYS A 105 -18.28 -3.58 -3.75
C LYS A 105 -17.46 -3.57 -2.46
N GLY A 106 -16.52 -2.64 -2.33
CA GLY A 106 -15.68 -2.49 -1.13
C GLY A 106 -16.51 -2.16 0.10
N ALA A 107 -17.51 -1.26 -0.02
CA ALA A 107 -18.44 -0.94 1.05
C ALA A 107 -19.25 -2.16 1.51
N ALA A 108 -19.74 -2.99 0.58
CA ALA A 108 -20.52 -4.18 0.93
C ALA A 108 -19.68 -5.21 1.71
N PHE A 109 -18.45 -5.48 1.28
CA PHE A 109 -17.54 -6.34 2.02
C PHE A 109 -17.13 -5.76 3.38
N TYR A 110 -16.91 -4.44 3.47
CA TYR A 110 -16.64 -3.76 4.73
C TYR A 110 -17.80 -3.93 5.72
N VAL A 111 -19.05 -3.68 5.30
CA VAL A 111 -20.24 -3.82 6.15
C VAL A 111 -20.43 -5.27 6.59
N LYS A 112 -20.18 -6.25 5.70
CA LYS A 112 -20.18 -7.67 6.07
C LYS A 112 -19.17 -7.94 7.18
N GLY A 113 -17.95 -7.43 7.04
CA GLY A 113 -16.92 -7.55 8.08
C GLY A 113 -17.38 -6.98 9.43
N CYS A 114 -18.01 -5.79 9.43
CA CYS A 114 -18.56 -5.18 10.63
C CYS A 114 -19.62 -6.06 11.32
N ILE A 115 -20.53 -6.65 10.55
CA ILE A 115 -21.58 -7.54 11.06
C ILE A 115 -20.96 -8.79 11.69
N LEU A 116 -20.04 -9.43 10.99
CA LEU A 116 -19.35 -10.63 11.46
C LEU A 116 -18.53 -10.38 12.72
N GLU A 117 -17.84 -9.24 12.79
CA GLU A 117 -17.04 -8.86 13.94
C GLU A 117 -17.90 -8.55 15.17
N GLU A 118 -18.90 -7.66 15.01
CA GLU A 118 -19.62 -7.10 16.15
C GLU A 118 -20.73 -8.01 16.68
N TYR A 119 -21.50 -8.62 15.79
CA TYR A 119 -22.72 -9.36 16.21
C TYR A 119 -22.53 -10.87 16.25
N THR A 120 -21.86 -11.47 15.27
CA THR A 120 -21.65 -12.91 15.24
C THR A 120 -20.35 -13.35 15.92
N LYS A 121 -19.43 -12.40 16.21
CA LYS A 121 -18.10 -12.63 16.80
C LYS A 121 -17.24 -13.60 15.97
N ASP A 122 -17.51 -13.70 14.68
CA ASP A 122 -16.73 -14.54 13.75
C ASP A 122 -15.55 -13.74 13.19
N ILE A 123 -14.51 -13.58 14.02
CA ILE A 123 -13.34 -12.75 13.73
C ILE A 123 -12.59 -13.21 12.46
N PRO A 124 -12.37 -14.52 12.20
CA PRO A 124 -11.72 -14.95 10.96
C PRO A 124 -12.50 -14.58 9.69
N ASN A 125 -13.81 -14.82 9.67
CA ASN A 125 -14.63 -14.45 8.51
C ASN A 125 -14.82 -12.93 8.39
N ALA A 126 -14.80 -12.18 9.50
CA ALA A 126 -14.74 -10.71 9.46
C ALA A 126 -13.45 -10.24 8.80
N LEU A 127 -12.30 -10.81 9.16
CA LEU A 127 -11.03 -10.51 8.51
C LEU A 127 -11.07 -10.82 7.01
N LEU A 128 -11.62 -11.98 6.62
CA LEU A 128 -11.78 -12.33 5.19
C LEU A 128 -12.59 -11.26 4.45
N ALA A 129 -13.72 -10.83 5.01
CA ALA A 129 -14.55 -9.79 4.42
C ALA A 129 -13.80 -8.45 4.31
N TYR A 130 -13.06 -8.03 5.34
CA TYR A 130 -12.24 -6.82 5.26
C TYR A 130 -11.09 -6.93 4.25
N LYS A 131 -10.51 -8.12 4.06
CA LYS A 131 -9.50 -8.36 3.02
C LYS A 131 -10.08 -8.29 1.62
N GLU A 132 -11.29 -8.81 1.40
CA GLU A 132 -12.01 -8.61 0.13
C GLU A 132 -12.30 -7.12 -0.13
N ALA A 133 -12.66 -6.36 0.91
CA ALA A 133 -12.82 -4.92 0.80
C ALA A 133 -11.49 -4.21 0.48
N GLU A 134 -10.37 -4.61 1.11
CA GLU A 134 -9.02 -4.09 0.85
C GLU A 134 -8.63 -4.25 -0.62
N MET A 135 -8.99 -5.37 -1.25
CA MET A 135 -8.70 -5.61 -2.66
C MET A 135 -9.43 -4.65 -3.62
N CYS A 136 -10.49 -4.00 -3.17
CA CYS A 136 -11.21 -2.99 -3.96
C CYS A 136 -10.54 -1.60 -3.87
N ILE A 137 -9.71 -1.34 -2.83
CA ILE A 137 -9.16 0.00 -2.53
C ILE A 137 -8.43 0.67 -3.71
N PRO A 138 -7.62 -0.02 -4.54
CA PRO A 138 -6.92 0.64 -5.64
C PRO A 138 -7.84 1.38 -6.63
N ASP A 139 -9.08 0.91 -6.77
CA ASP A 139 -10.08 1.44 -7.69
C ASP A 139 -11.18 2.25 -6.98
N MET A 140 -11.09 2.40 -5.63
CA MET A 140 -12.06 3.16 -4.84
C MET A 140 -11.75 4.66 -4.83
N ASN A 141 -12.79 5.47 -4.97
CA ASN A 141 -12.75 6.93 -4.87
C ASN A 141 -13.19 7.43 -3.48
N GLU A 142 -14.10 6.72 -2.80
CA GLU A 142 -14.68 7.11 -1.53
C GLU A 142 -13.69 6.86 -0.37
N LYS A 143 -12.92 7.90 -0.02
CA LYS A 143 -11.84 7.83 0.98
C LYS A 143 -12.32 7.44 2.38
N ARG A 144 -13.56 7.70 2.71
CA ARG A 144 -14.14 7.32 4.01
C ARG A 144 -14.20 5.82 4.20
N TYR A 145 -14.61 5.06 3.17
CA TYR A 145 -14.58 3.60 3.24
C TYR A 145 -13.15 3.07 3.27
N VAL A 146 -12.25 3.64 2.45
CA VAL A 146 -10.83 3.27 2.47
C VAL A 146 -10.25 3.38 3.89
N ALA A 147 -10.47 4.51 4.57
CA ALA A 147 -10.00 4.72 5.93
C ALA A 147 -10.59 3.71 6.93
N ARG A 148 -11.88 3.40 6.81
CA ARG A 148 -12.56 2.45 7.69
C ARG A 148 -12.13 1.02 7.48
N ILE A 149 -11.91 0.60 6.24
CA ILE A 149 -11.37 -0.73 5.91
C ILE A 149 -10.00 -0.91 6.59
N TYR A 150 -9.09 0.05 6.41
CA TYR A 150 -7.79 0.00 7.08
C TYR A 150 -7.89 0.04 8.61
N SER A 151 -8.80 0.87 9.16
CA SER A 151 -9.04 0.93 10.60
C SER A 151 -9.51 -0.41 11.16
N SER A 152 -10.44 -1.09 10.49
CA SER A 152 -10.96 -2.41 10.89
C SER A 152 -9.89 -3.49 10.79
N LEU A 153 -9.11 -3.51 9.71
CA LEU A 153 -7.95 -4.41 9.57
C LEU A 153 -6.94 -4.18 10.70
N GLY A 154 -6.65 -2.91 11.02
CA GLY A 154 -5.79 -2.54 12.15
C GLY A 154 -6.34 -3.04 13.48
N TYR A 155 -7.64 -2.89 13.70
CA TYR A 155 -8.30 -3.30 14.94
C TYR A 155 -8.30 -4.82 15.13
N ILE A 156 -8.67 -5.61 14.12
CA ILE A 156 -8.63 -7.08 14.21
C ILE A 156 -7.21 -7.58 14.45
N ASN A 157 -6.22 -7.07 13.71
CA ASN A 157 -4.82 -7.47 13.91
C ASN A 157 -4.33 -7.13 15.34
N LYS A 158 -4.67 -5.92 15.85
CA LYS A 158 -4.34 -5.54 17.23
C LYS A 158 -4.99 -6.47 18.25
N LYS A 159 -6.28 -6.79 18.09
CA LYS A 159 -7.03 -7.70 18.95
C LYS A 159 -6.45 -9.12 18.96
N SER A 160 -5.87 -9.54 17.83
CA SER A 160 -5.23 -10.84 17.66
C SER A 160 -3.73 -10.83 17.97
N PHE A 161 -3.23 -9.76 18.59
CA PHE A 161 -1.82 -9.57 18.97
C PHE A 161 -0.83 -9.53 17.81
N HIS A 162 -1.30 -9.30 16.58
CA HIS A 162 -0.47 -9.05 15.39
C HIS A 162 -0.16 -7.55 15.29
N PHE A 163 0.77 -7.08 16.12
CA PHE A 163 0.98 -5.64 16.33
C PHE A 163 1.63 -4.92 15.15
N ASP A 164 2.56 -5.56 14.41
CA ASP A 164 3.18 -4.93 13.26
C ASP A 164 2.20 -4.72 12.09
N PRO A 165 1.41 -5.72 11.64
CA PRO A 165 0.32 -5.49 10.71
C PRO A 165 -0.69 -4.45 11.20
N ALA A 166 -1.07 -4.48 12.47
CA ALA A 166 -1.98 -3.49 13.05
C ALA A 166 -1.44 -2.06 12.92
N LYS A 167 -0.14 -1.85 13.19
CA LYS A 167 0.52 -0.56 13.04
C LYS A 167 0.45 -0.04 11.61
N GLU A 168 0.82 -0.88 10.64
CA GLU A 168 0.77 -0.51 9.22
C GLU A 168 -0.65 -0.12 8.78
N TYR A 169 -1.65 -0.88 9.18
CA TYR A 169 -3.04 -0.57 8.85
C TYR A 169 -3.54 0.72 9.48
N TYR A 170 -3.23 0.97 10.75
CA TYR A 170 -3.61 2.24 11.38
C TYR A 170 -2.89 3.44 10.75
N GLN A 171 -1.64 3.30 10.33
CA GLN A 171 -0.93 4.35 9.58
C GLN A 171 -1.61 4.65 8.24
N LYS A 172 -2.01 3.61 7.48
CA LYS A 172 -2.79 3.77 6.25
C LYS A 172 -4.15 4.42 6.51
N ALA A 173 -4.83 4.03 7.60
CA ALA A 173 -6.11 4.63 8.00
C ALA A 173 -5.97 6.12 8.36
N VAL A 174 -4.93 6.49 9.11
CA VAL A 174 -4.62 7.89 9.43
C VAL A 174 -4.43 8.71 8.16
N GLN A 175 -3.63 8.22 7.21
CA GLN A 175 -3.43 8.92 5.93
C GLN A 175 -4.73 9.06 5.13
N ALA A 176 -5.52 7.99 5.02
CA ALA A 176 -6.79 8.02 4.30
C ALA A 176 -7.81 8.98 4.95
N ASN A 177 -7.79 9.14 6.29
CA ASN A 177 -8.63 10.12 6.99
C ASN A 177 -8.22 11.57 6.72
N ILE A 178 -6.93 11.85 6.59
CA ILE A 178 -6.42 13.16 6.18
C ILE A 178 -6.93 13.47 4.76
N ASP A 179 -6.79 12.53 3.84
CA ASP A 179 -7.22 12.67 2.45
C ASP A 179 -8.76 12.86 2.36
N GLY A 180 -9.50 12.18 3.23
CA GLY A 180 -10.97 12.23 3.35
C GLY A 180 -11.49 13.36 4.23
N LYS A 181 -10.63 14.13 4.89
CA LYS A 181 -10.98 15.23 5.82
C LYS A 181 -11.92 14.80 6.96
N ASP A 182 -11.81 13.56 7.44
CA ASP A 182 -12.60 13.03 8.56
C ASP A 182 -11.80 13.15 9.86
N THR A 183 -11.97 14.29 10.56
CA THR A 183 -11.22 14.61 11.79
C THR A 183 -11.54 13.65 12.94
N VAL A 184 -12.77 13.18 13.07
CA VAL A 184 -13.18 12.25 14.14
C VAL A 184 -12.54 10.88 13.93
N ALA A 185 -12.61 10.35 12.72
CA ALA A 185 -11.96 9.07 12.39
C ALA A 185 -10.41 9.19 12.44
N TYR A 186 -9.85 10.33 12.04
CA TYR A 186 -8.43 10.64 12.20
C TYR A 186 -8.00 10.55 13.66
N ALA A 187 -8.70 11.26 14.57
CA ALA A 187 -8.42 11.23 16.00
C ALA A 187 -8.54 9.81 16.59
N SER A 188 -9.57 9.06 16.20
CA SER A 188 -9.76 7.68 16.63
C SER A 188 -8.61 6.76 16.22
N ASN A 189 -8.13 6.88 14.97
CA ASN A 189 -6.99 6.09 14.49
C ASN A 189 -5.66 6.53 15.10
N LEU A 190 -5.46 7.82 15.37
CA LEU A 190 -4.30 8.31 16.13
C LEU A 190 -4.29 7.75 17.56
N LEU A 191 -5.45 7.68 18.21
CA LEU A 191 -5.58 7.10 19.54
C LEU A 191 -5.20 5.62 19.56
N ASN A 192 -5.70 4.85 18.59
CA ASN A 192 -5.33 3.45 18.43
C ASN A 192 -3.83 3.27 18.15
N LEU A 193 -3.29 4.12 17.28
CA LEU A 193 -1.87 4.09 16.92
C LEU A 193 -0.98 4.48 18.10
N SER A 194 -1.37 5.49 18.90
CA SER A 194 -0.64 5.87 20.10
C SER A 194 -0.55 4.72 21.11
N THR A 195 -1.68 4.05 21.35
CA THR A 195 -1.74 2.87 22.24
C THR A 195 -0.84 1.75 21.72
N LEU A 196 -0.85 1.51 20.41
CA LEU A 196 -0.03 0.47 19.79
C LEU A 196 1.46 0.78 19.85
N TYR A 197 1.87 2.03 19.59
CA TYR A 197 3.25 2.46 19.75
C TYR A 197 3.76 2.27 21.19
N TYR A 198 2.89 2.45 22.16
CA TYR A 198 3.19 2.14 23.55
C TYR A 198 3.49 0.65 23.77
N THR A 199 2.58 -0.20 23.29
CA THR A 199 2.74 -1.65 23.37
C THR A 199 4.04 -2.12 22.70
N LEU A 200 4.47 -1.44 21.66
CA LEU A 200 5.70 -1.70 20.90
C LEU A 200 6.94 -0.98 21.48
N HIS A 201 6.85 -0.34 22.65
CA HIS A 201 7.92 0.44 23.29
C HIS A 201 8.48 1.58 22.42
N GLN A 202 7.68 2.14 21.51
CA GLN A 202 8.04 3.24 20.62
C GLN A 202 7.52 4.58 21.19
N ALA A 203 8.09 4.99 22.32
CA ALA A 203 7.61 6.12 23.12
C ALA A 203 7.54 7.46 22.35
N ASP A 204 8.54 7.78 21.52
CA ASP A 204 8.56 9.04 20.75
C ASP A 204 7.42 9.11 19.74
N SER A 205 7.12 7.99 19.08
CA SER A 205 6.00 7.92 18.13
C SER A 205 4.64 8.02 18.84
N ALA A 206 4.51 7.35 19.99
CA ALA A 206 3.33 7.48 20.83
C ALA A 206 3.11 8.93 21.28
N ASN A 207 4.18 9.61 21.74
CA ASN A 207 4.12 11.00 22.17
C ASN A 207 3.71 11.95 21.05
N ARG A 208 4.20 11.77 19.83
CA ARG A 208 3.74 12.56 18.67
C ARG A 208 2.24 12.43 18.45
N CYS A 209 1.70 11.20 18.50
CA CYS A 209 0.26 10.99 18.37
C CYS A 209 -0.52 11.66 19.51
N ILE A 210 -0.05 11.53 20.75
CA ILE A 210 -0.66 12.14 21.93
C ILE A 210 -0.70 13.68 21.84
N ASN A 211 0.41 14.31 21.45
CA ASN A 211 0.47 15.77 21.32
C ASN A 211 -0.56 16.26 20.27
N THR A 212 -0.63 15.59 19.12
CA THR A 212 -1.65 15.90 18.11
C THR A 212 -3.08 15.71 18.66
N LEU A 213 -3.31 14.66 19.46
CA LEU A 213 -4.63 14.43 20.08
C LEU A 213 -4.99 15.49 21.11
N ILE A 214 -4.03 16.01 21.90
CA ILE A 214 -4.25 17.11 22.82
C ILE A 214 -4.72 18.35 22.07
N ASP A 215 -4.08 18.68 20.94
CA ASP A 215 -4.38 19.88 20.16
C ASP A 215 -5.79 19.87 19.53
N ILE A 216 -6.33 18.69 19.25
CA ILE A 216 -7.60 18.56 18.53
C ILE A 216 -8.77 18.07 19.41
N ALA A 217 -8.50 17.52 20.60
CA ALA A 217 -9.51 16.84 21.42
C ALA A 217 -10.75 17.70 21.69
N ASP A 218 -10.56 18.94 22.12
CA ASP A 218 -11.68 19.85 22.46
C ASP A 218 -12.51 20.28 21.24
N SER A 219 -11.96 20.19 20.05
CA SER A 219 -12.64 20.53 18.78
C SER A 219 -13.50 19.41 18.21
N LEU A 220 -13.42 18.19 18.76
CA LEU A 220 -14.17 17.04 18.28
C LEU A 220 -15.63 17.10 18.74
N ASN A 221 -16.56 16.83 17.83
CA ASN A 221 -17.99 16.72 18.15
C ASN A 221 -18.40 15.29 18.59
N ASP A 222 -17.48 14.55 19.24
CA ASP A 222 -17.70 13.18 19.72
C ASP A 222 -17.20 13.09 21.17
N LEU A 223 -18.15 13.16 22.12
CA LEU A 223 -17.84 13.15 23.56
C LEU A 223 -17.21 11.82 24.00
N ASP A 224 -17.68 10.69 23.46
CA ASP A 224 -17.11 9.38 23.80
C ASP A 224 -15.65 9.26 23.36
N LEU A 225 -15.33 9.81 22.19
CA LEU A 225 -13.95 9.85 21.71
C LEU A 225 -13.11 10.80 22.54
N GLN A 226 -13.61 11.97 22.91
CA GLN A 226 -12.93 12.89 23.83
C GLN A 226 -12.58 12.20 25.15
N VAL A 227 -13.55 11.50 25.77
CA VAL A 227 -13.34 10.73 27.00
C VAL A 227 -12.22 9.71 26.85
N LYS A 228 -12.23 8.95 25.75
CA LYS A 228 -11.17 7.96 25.45
C LYS A 228 -9.80 8.61 25.25
N ILE A 229 -9.74 9.75 24.60
CA ILE A 229 -8.51 10.52 24.38
C ILE A 229 -7.95 11.00 25.72
N TYR A 230 -8.75 11.68 26.55
CA TYR A 230 -8.29 12.19 27.84
C TYR A 230 -7.89 11.10 28.82
N ASN A 231 -8.61 9.97 28.81
CA ASN A 231 -8.18 8.79 29.58
C ASN A 231 -6.82 8.24 29.11
N ASN A 232 -6.59 8.18 27.80
CA ASN A 232 -5.31 7.73 27.26
C ASN A 232 -4.17 8.69 27.61
N ILE A 233 -4.41 10.01 27.52
CA ILE A 233 -3.45 11.04 27.95
C ILE A 233 -3.13 10.90 29.44
N ALA A 234 -4.15 10.73 30.28
CA ALA A 234 -3.97 10.57 31.72
C ALA A 234 -3.12 9.33 32.06
N ASN A 235 -3.42 8.19 31.46
CA ASN A 235 -2.62 6.98 31.65
C ASN A 235 -1.15 7.20 31.24
N ARG A 236 -0.94 7.98 30.17
CA ARG A 236 0.42 8.37 29.78
C ARG A 236 1.09 9.22 30.86
N LYS A 237 0.38 10.22 31.38
CA LYS A 237 0.93 11.08 32.45
C LYS A 237 1.22 10.30 33.73
N ILE A 238 0.44 9.27 34.05
CA ILE A 238 0.74 8.34 35.15
C ILE A 238 2.09 7.61 34.88
N PHE A 239 2.27 7.09 33.68
CA PHE A 239 3.51 6.41 33.30
C PHE A 239 4.73 7.35 33.35
N GLU A 240 4.56 8.62 32.97
CA GLU A 240 5.57 9.68 33.09
C GLU A 240 5.79 10.16 34.54
N LYS A 241 5.04 9.61 35.50
CA LYS A 241 5.02 10.03 36.90
C LYS A 241 4.57 11.49 37.11
N ASN A 242 3.88 12.06 36.12
CA ASN A 242 3.26 13.39 36.21
C ASN A 242 1.83 13.26 36.71
N TYR A 243 1.69 12.90 37.99
CA TYR A 243 0.39 12.56 38.59
C TYR A 243 -0.58 13.76 38.65
N ALA A 244 -0.07 14.97 38.79
CA ALA A 244 -0.90 16.18 38.85
C ALA A 244 -1.59 16.48 37.52
N GLU A 245 -0.89 16.29 36.38
CA GLU A 245 -1.52 16.40 35.07
C GLU A 245 -2.45 15.21 34.79
N ALA A 246 -2.05 14.00 35.16
CA ALA A 246 -2.91 12.84 35.02
C ALA A 246 -4.27 13.02 35.68
N GLU A 247 -4.28 13.54 36.92
CA GLU A 247 -5.52 13.83 37.67
C GLU A 247 -6.41 14.83 36.95
N LYS A 248 -5.85 15.91 36.40
CA LYS A 248 -6.60 16.90 35.62
C LYS A 248 -7.31 16.26 34.40
N TYR A 249 -6.60 15.46 33.64
CA TYR A 249 -7.18 14.81 32.46
C TYR A 249 -8.23 13.75 32.83
N LEU A 250 -8.03 12.98 33.92
CA LEU A 250 -9.04 12.04 34.41
C LEU A 250 -10.30 12.75 34.90
N ILE A 251 -10.16 13.82 35.68
CA ILE A 251 -11.31 14.61 36.14
C ILE A 251 -12.04 15.20 34.95
N HIS A 252 -11.34 15.67 33.94
CA HIS A 252 -11.95 16.18 32.71
C HIS A 252 -12.73 15.09 31.96
N ALA A 253 -12.13 13.91 31.76
CA ALA A 253 -12.79 12.77 31.13
C ALA A 253 -14.05 12.32 31.92
N ILE A 254 -13.99 12.32 33.25
CA ILE A 254 -15.12 11.98 34.12
C ILE A 254 -16.29 12.97 33.94
N ARG A 255 -16.00 14.28 33.88
CA ARG A 255 -17.02 15.31 33.65
C ARG A 255 -17.73 15.17 32.30
N LEU A 256 -16.99 14.75 31.27
CA LEU A 256 -17.56 14.51 29.96
C LEU A 256 -18.38 13.22 29.88
N SER A 257 -18.05 12.21 30.68
CA SER A 257 -18.64 10.86 30.61
C SER A 257 -19.97 10.68 31.38
N SER A 258 -20.53 11.75 32.01
CA SER A 258 -21.79 11.67 32.80
C SER A 258 -22.98 11.16 31.97
N PRO A 259 -23.86 10.29 32.51
CA PRO A 259 -23.95 9.77 33.89
C PRO A 259 -23.26 8.39 34.12
N HIS A 260 -22.69 7.76 33.14
CA HIS A 260 -22.09 6.43 33.25
C HIS A 260 -20.56 6.56 33.34
N PHE A 261 -20.02 6.09 34.46
CA PHE A 261 -18.56 6.07 34.69
C PHE A 261 -17.97 4.80 34.08
N PRO A 262 -17.29 4.87 32.91
CA PRO A 262 -16.73 3.68 32.26
C PRO A 262 -15.66 3.00 33.11
N ASP A 263 -15.66 1.67 33.16
CA ASP A 263 -14.67 0.88 33.90
C ASP A 263 -13.21 1.20 33.51
N LYS A 264 -13.00 1.64 32.26
CA LYS A 264 -11.68 2.09 31.78
C LYS A 264 -11.19 3.38 32.50
N LEU A 265 -12.09 4.30 32.85
CA LEU A 265 -11.75 5.48 33.65
C LEU A 265 -11.50 5.09 35.12
N SER A 266 -12.29 4.15 35.64
CA SER A 266 -12.08 3.57 36.97
C SER A 266 -10.69 2.92 37.09
N LEU A 267 -10.21 2.24 36.05
CA LEU A 267 -8.87 1.67 36.01
C LEU A 267 -7.79 2.76 36.00
N GLY A 268 -7.98 3.84 35.23
CA GLY A 268 -7.07 4.99 35.25
C GLY A 268 -6.96 5.64 36.64
N LEU A 269 -8.10 5.81 37.34
CA LEU A 269 -8.13 6.33 38.72
C LEU A 269 -7.50 5.36 39.72
N ALA A 270 -7.76 4.06 39.61
CA ALA A 270 -7.15 3.05 40.45
C ALA A 270 -5.61 3.12 40.38
N ASN A 271 -5.10 3.22 39.15
CA ASN A 271 -3.65 3.39 38.91
C ASN A 271 -3.12 4.70 39.52
N LEU A 272 -3.82 5.82 39.30
CA LEU A 272 -3.42 7.11 39.87
C LEU A 272 -3.36 7.04 41.39
N TYR A 273 -4.39 6.49 42.04
CA TYR A 273 -4.43 6.35 43.51
C TYR A 273 -3.36 5.39 44.02
N ALA A 274 -3.08 4.30 43.33
CA ALA A 274 -2.01 3.38 43.65
C ALA A 274 -0.66 4.09 43.65
N TYR A 275 -0.33 4.80 42.58
CA TYR A 275 0.96 5.50 42.45
C TYR A 275 1.10 6.74 43.35
N THR A 276 -0.03 7.34 43.79
CA THR A 276 -0.01 8.47 44.74
C THR A 276 -0.15 8.06 46.20
N GLY A 277 -0.14 6.76 46.50
CA GLY A 277 -0.17 6.23 47.87
C GLY A 277 -1.55 6.23 48.54
N GLN A 278 -2.62 6.50 47.79
CA GLN A 278 -4.00 6.46 48.30
C GLN A 278 -4.54 5.02 48.25
N LYS A 279 -3.92 4.14 49.00
CA LYS A 279 -4.10 2.69 48.92
C LYS A 279 -5.55 2.23 49.06
N GLU A 280 -6.30 2.73 50.03
CA GLU A 280 -7.68 2.31 50.28
C GLU A 280 -8.60 2.60 49.10
N LYS A 281 -8.40 3.75 48.42
CA LYS A 281 -9.16 4.10 47.23
C LYS A 281 -8.77 3.22 46.01
N ALA A 282 -7.47 2.95 45.88
CA ALA A 282 -6.99 2.06 44.82
C ALA A 282 -7.54 0.65 45.00
N ASP A 283 -7.44 0.07 46.19
CA ASP A 283 -7.91 -1.28 46.52
C ASP A 283 -9.42 -1.44 46.27
N SER A 284 -10.22 -0.42 46.63
CA SER A 284 -11.67 -0.41 46.39
C SER A 284 -11.99 -0.47 44.89
N LEU A 285 -11.32 0.33 44.06
CA LEU A 285 -11.54 0.36 42.62
C LEU A 285 -11.05 -0.94 41.96
N PHE A 286 -9.87 -1.42 42.30
CA PHE A 286 -9.37 -2.69 41.77
C PHE A 286 -10.28 -3.87 42.11
N THR A 287 -10.79 -3.93 43.34
CA THR A 287 -11.73 -5.00 43.76
C THR A 287 -12.97 -5.03 42.86
N HIS A 288 -13.52 -3.87 42.50
CA HIS A 288 -14.61 -3.79 41.53
C HIS A 288 -14.19 -4.25 40.13
N LEU A 289 -13.04 -3.77 39.64
CA LEU A 289 -12.55 -4.03 38.30
C LEU A 289 -12.17 -5.50 38.06
N LEU A 290 -11.74 -6.23 39.10
CA LEU A 290 -11.46 -7.67 39.00
C LEU A 290 -12.71 -8.52 38.73
N SER A 291 -13.90 -7.98 38.96
CA SER A 291 -15.19 -8.61 38.63
C SER A 291 -15.83 -8.07 37.36
N CYS A 292 -15.17 -7.11 36.67
CA CYS A 292 -15.69 -6.49 35.45
C CYS A 292 -15.96 -7.55 34.35
N PRO A 293 -17.13 -7.48 33.65
CA PRO A 293 -17.44 -8.37 32.53
C PRO A 293 -16.46 -8.25 31.36
N ASP A 294 -15.93 -7.03 31.11
CA ASP A 294 -14.94 -6.78 30.04
C ASP A 294 -13.62 -7.51 30.40
N LEU A 295 -13.32 -8.58 29.62
CA LEU A 295 -12.11 -9.40 29.81
C LEU A 295 -10.83 -8.59 29.72
N LEU A 296 -10.80 -7.57 28.85
CA LEU A 296 -9.62 -6.74 28.65
C LEU A 296 -9.39 -5.79 29.85
N VAL A 297 -10.45 -5.17 30.36
CA VAL A 297 -10.37 -4.33 31.56
C VAL A 297 -9.92 -5.18 32.74
N ARG A 298 -10.52 -6.34 32.93
CA ARG A 298 -10.17 -7.27 34.00
C ARG A 298 -8.73 -7.77 33.90
N SER A 299 -8.26 -8.15 32.69
CA SER A 299 -6.88 -8.55 32.45
C SER A 299 -5.88 -7.44 32.77
N ASN A 300 -6.16 -6.22 32.29
CA ASN A 300 -5.32 -5.05 32.58
C ASN A 300 -5.30 -4.73 34.09
N SER A 301 -6.43 -4.92 34.80
CA SER A 301 -6.48 -4.71 36.25
C SER A 301 -5.57 -5.67 37.01
N TYR A 302 -5.51 -6.94 36.60
CA TYR A 302 -4.55 -7.89 37.17
C TYR A 302 -3.10 -7.50 36.85
N LEU A 303 -2.82 -7.06 35.63
CA LEU A 303 -1.48 -6.61 35.24
C LEU A 303 -1.04 -5.36 36.02
N ASP A 304 -1.94 -4.39 36.19
CA ASP A 304 -1.65 -3.16 36.93
C ASP A 304 -1.45 -3.43 38.42
N LEU A 305 -2.22 -4.36 38.99
CA LEU A 305 -1.99 -4.84 40.36
C LEU A 305 -0.63 -5.54 40.52
N LEU A 306 -0.24 -6.37 39.57
CA LEU A 306 1.09 -6.97 39.56
C LEU A 306 2.18 -5.90 39.54
N ASN A 307 2.07 -4.90 38.69
CA ASN A 307 3.02 -3.78 38.60
C ASN A 307 3.10 -2.95 39.89
N TYR A 308 1.97 -2.77 40.56
CA TYR A 308 1.87 -2.01 41.78
C TYR A 308 2.47 -2.76 43.00
N PHE A 309 2.26 -4.09 43.04
CA PHE A 309 2.70 -4.93 44.19
C PHE A 309 4.04 -5.64 43.97
N LEU A 310 4.78 -5.34 42.91
CA LEU A 310 5.96 -6.04 42.36
C LEU A 310 7.10 -6.41 43.37
N ALA A 311 6.94 -6.32 44.66
CA ALA A 311 8.02 -6.71 45.59
C ALA A 311 7.61 -7.34 46.94
N SER A 312 6.33 -7.48 47.29
CA SER A 312 6.06 -7.79 48.71
C SER A 312 4.74 -8.49 49.08
N HIS A 313 3.92 -9.00 48.15
CA HIS A 313 2.60 -9.56 48.51
C HIS A 313 2.44 -11.05 48.13
N PRO A 314 1.91 -11.91 49.03
CA PRO A 314 1.68 -13.35 48.78
C PRO A 314 0.71 -13.65 47.60
N GLN A 315 -0.07 -12.66 47.19
CA GLN A 315 -1.10 -12.78 46.12
C GLN A 315 -0.54 -12.58 44.71
N GLU A 316 0.72 -12.20 44.57
CA GLU A 316 1.35 -11.90 43.28
C GLU A 316 1.25 -13.06 42.30
N HIS A 317 1.56 -14.28 42.70
CA HIS A 317 1.44 -15.48 41.87
C HIS A 317 -0.02 -15.73 41.44
N SER A 318 -0.98 -15.45 42.30
CA SER A 318 -2.40 -15.58 41.97
C SER A 318 -2.81 -14.57 40.89
N TYR A 319 -2.39 -13.31 41.01
CA TYR A 319 -2.68 -12.28 40.02
C TYR A 319 -2.05 -12.59 38.64
N LEU A 320 -0.80 -13.08 38.64
CA LEU A 320 -0.12 -13.52 37.42
C LEU A 320 -0.86 -14.68 36.74
N ASN A 321 -1.28 -15.68 37.51
CA ASN A 321 -2.04 -16.82 36.95
C ASN A 321 -3.38 -16.38 36.36
N HIS A 322 -4.10 -15.46 37.01
CA HIS A 322 -5.35 -14.91 36.48
C HIS A 322 -5.11 -14.08 35.22
N TYR A 323 -4.06 -13.25 35.20
CA TYR A 323 -3.68 -12.48 34.02
C TYR A 323 -3.36 -13.40 32.83
N ILE A 324 -2.54 -14.44 33.03
CA ILE A 324 -2.20 -15.42 31.99
C ILE A 324 -3.47 -16.11 31.48
N ALA A 325 -4.34 -16.61 32.38
CA ALA A 325 -5.57 -17.31 31.99
C ALA A 325 -6.54 -16.42 31.20
N LEU A 326 -6.65 -15.12 31.58
CA LEU A 326 -7.47 -14.15 30.85
C LEU A 326 -6.87 -13.81 29.49
N THR A 327 -5.57 -13.63 29.41
CA THR A 327 -4.87 -13.36 28.14
C THR A 327 -5.01 -14.53 27.17
N ASP A 328 -4.88 -15.77 27.67
CA ASP A 328 -5.12 -17.00 26.92
C ASP A 328 -6.57 -17.09 26.42
N SER A 329 -7.54 -16.69 27.25
CA SER A 329 -8.95 -16.67 26.88
C SER A 329 -9.22 -15.63 25.77
N ILE A 330 -8.65 -14.42 25.91
CA ILE A 330 -8.75 -13.36 24.89
C ILE A 330 -8.10 -13.81 23.57
N TYR A 331 -6.93 -14.48 23.64
CA TYR A 331 -6.25 -15.03 22.46
C TYR A 331 -7.11 -16.05 21.72
N LYS A 332 -7.72 -16.99 22.48
CA LYS A 332 -8.62 -18.01 21.94
C LYS A 332 -9.91 -17.41 21.38
N GLU A 333 -10.53 -16.46 22.10
CA GLU A 333 -11.75 -15.77 21.65
C GLU A 333 -11.52 -15.04 20.33
N ASN A 334 -10.37 -14.39 20.16
CA ASN A 334 -10.03 -13.70 18.93
C ASN A 334 -9.50 -14.62 17.83
N ARG A 335 -9.34 -15.93 18.08
CA ARG A 335 -8.84 -16.94 17.12
C ARG A 335 -7.54 -16.45 16.43
N ALA A 336 -6.62 -15.93 17.23
CA ALA A 336 -5.46 -15.17 16.75
C ALA A 336 -4.58 -15.95 15.76
N GLU A 337 -4.41 -17.25 15.95
CA GLU A 337 -3.66 -18.11 15.02
C GLU A 337 -4.31 -18.18 13.63
N GLU A 338 -5.64 -18.29 13.59
CA GLU A 338 -6.39 -18.33 12.33
C GLU A 338 -6.35 -16.99 11.61
N VAL A 339 -6.49 -15.90 12.36
CA VAL A 339 -6.31 -14.52 11.87
C VAL A 339 -4.92 -14.36 11.25
N GLY A 340 -3.87 -14.85 11.91
CA GLY A 340 -2.50 -14.80 11.39
C GLY A 340 -2.32 -15.55 10.07
N LYS A 341 -2.88 -16.76 9.94
CA LYS A 341 -2.85 -17.55 8.70
C LYS A 341 -3.57 -16.84 7.55
N ILE A 342 -4.73 -16.25 7.83
CA ILE A 342 -5.50 -15.50 6.85
C ILE A 342 -4.72 -14.25 6.41
N GLN A 343 -4.18 -13.48 7.36
CA GLN A 343 -3.37 -12.29 7.06
C GLN A 343 -2.22 -12.66 6.13
N GLN A 344 -1.42 -13.66 6.48
CA GLN A 344 -0.27 -14.11 5.69
C GLN A 344 -0.68 -14.57 4.28
N LYS A 345 -1.79 -15.29 4.16
CA LYS A 345 -2.30 -15.74 2.85
C LYS A 345 -2.61 -14.55 1.94
N TYR A 346 -3.37 -13.56 2.44
CA TYR A 346 -3.73 -12.40 1.63
C TYR A 346 -2.54 -11.50 1.32
N ASP A 347 -1.60 -11.33 2.24
CA ASP A 347 -0.38 -10.57 1.99
C ASP A 347 0.44 -11.21 0.86
N ASN A 348 0.53 -12.55 0.83
CA ASN A 348 1.18 -13.28 -0.26
C ASN A 348 0.42 -13.13 -1.59
N GLU A 349 -0.91 -13.15 -1.59
CA GLU A 349 -1.72 -12.93 -2.80
C GLU A 349 -1.57 -11.51 -3.35
N VAL A 350 -1.55 -10.49 -2.47
CA VAL A 350 -1.30 -9.09 -2.86
C VAL A 350 0.10 -8.96 -3.46
N LEU A 351 1.10 -9.59 -2.85
CA LEU A 351 2.48 -9.59 -3.37
C LEU A 351 2.55 -10.26 -4.75
N ALA A 352 1.89 -11.42 -4.92
CA ALA A 352 1.84 -12.12 -6.21
C ALA A 352 1.21 -11.25 -7.31
N ARG A 353 0.04 -10.64 -7.03
CA ARG A 353 -0.63 -9.73 -7.98
C ARG A 353 0.23 -8.52 -8.36
N THR A 354 0.92 -7.94 -7.37
CA THR A 354 1.83 -6.81 -7.62
C THR A 354 2.98 -7.23 -8.53
N ASN A 355 3.56 -8.42 -8.30
CA ASN A 355 4.60 -8.98 -9.15
C ASN A 355 4.10 -9.26 -10.57
N ASP A 356 2.90 -9.81 -10.74
CA ASP A 356 2.28 -10.05 -12.05
C ASP A 356 2.05 -8.75 -12.81
N GLN A 357 1.58 -7.68 -12.14
CA GLN A 357 1.43 -6.36 -12.77
C GLN A 357 2.78 -5.76 -13.19
N LEU A 358 3.81 -5.90 -12.38
CA LEU A 358 5.17 -5.47 -12.71
C LEU A 358 5.72 -6.27 -13.89
N TYR A 359 5.52 -7.58 -13.91
CA TYR A 359 5.92 -8.46 -15.01
C TYR A 359 5.21 -8.08 -16.32
N PHE A 360 3.90 -7.83 -16.27
CA PHE A 360 3.15 -7.36 -17.43
C PHE A 360 3.66 -6.01 -17.97
N LYS A 361 3.94 -5.04 -17.10
CA LYS A 361 4.56 -3.76 -17.47
C LYS A 361 5.93 -3.97 -18.11
N TRP A 362 6.72 -4.90 -17.60
CA TRP A 362 8.02 -5.27 -18.14
C TRP A 362 7.92 -5.86 -19.54
N ILE A 363 6.98 -6.79 -19.76
CA ILE A 363 6.72 -7.36 -21.09
C ILE A 363 6.31 -6.25 -22.07
N LEU A 364 5.39 -5.39 -21.67
CA LEU A 364 4.91 -4.30 -22.51
C LEU A 364 6.06 -3.34 -22.92
N THR A 365 6.90 -2.94 -21.98
CA THR A 365 8.05 -2.06 -22.25
C THR A 365 9.08 -2.75 -23.14
N SER A 366 9.31 -4.05 -22.96
CA SER A 366 10.21 -4.85 -23.81
C SER A 366 9.69 -4.96 -25.24
N VAL A 367 8.38 -5.21 -25.43
CA VAL A 367 7.73 -5.28 -26.75
C VAL A 367 7.82 -3.92 -27.46
N VAL A 368 7.51 -2.82 -26.77
CA VAL A 368 7.63 -1.46 -27.33
C VAL A 368 9.10 -1.16 -27.69
N GLY A 369 10.04 -1.50 -26.84
CA GLY A 369 11.48 -1.34 -27.10
C GLY A 369 11.96 -2.12 -28.32
N SER A 370 11.52 -3.38 -28.47
CA SER A 370 11.85 -4.19 -29.64
C SER A 370 11.25 -3.64 -30.93
N LEU A 371 10.02 -3.14 -30.87
CA LEU A 371 9.37 -2.49 -32.04
C LEU A 371 10.15 -1.24 -32.49
N ILE A 372 10.57 -0.40 -31.54
CA ILE A 372 11.41 0.78 -31.83
C ILE A 372 12.75 0.36 -32.45
N CYS A 373 13.37 -0.70 -31.94
CA CYS A 373 14.60 -1.24 -32.51
C CYS A 373 14.40 -1.74 -33.95
N ILE A 374 13.32 -2.46 -34.25
CA ILE A 374 13.00 -2.92 -35.60
C ILE A 374 12.83 -1.74 -36.55
N ILE A 375 12.07 -0.70 -36.13
CA ILE A 375 11.88 0.52 -36.93
C ILE A 375 13.23 1.20 -37.19
N ALA A 376 14.09 1.33 -36.18
CA ALA A 376 15.40 1.92 -36.32
C ALA A 376 16.30 1.13 -37.29
N VAL A 377 16.30 -0.21 -37.17
CA VAL A 377 17.07 -1.10 -38.07
C VAL A 377 16.57 -0.98 -39.51
N THR A 378 15.26 -1.00 -39.75
CA THR A 378 14.69 -0.87 -41.11
C THR A 378 15.01 0.50 -41.73
N PHE A 379 14.99 1.56 -40.92
CA PHE A 379 15.38 2.90 -41.35
C PHE A 379 16.86 2.97 -41.71
N LEU A 380 17.76 2.38 -40.91
CA LEU A 380 19.19 2.30 -41.17
C LEU A 380 19.49 1.47 -42.41
N GLN A 381 18.80 0.33 -42.60
CA GLN A 381 18.92 -0.49 -43.80
C GLN A 381 18.50 0.29 -45.06
N LYS A 382 17.41 1.06 -45.00
CA LYS A 382 16.96 1.92 -46.11
C LYS A 382 18.05 2.96 -46.47
N LYS A 383 18.66 3.60 -45.47
CA LYS A 383 19.74 4.57 -45.65
C LYS A 383 21.01 3.91 -46.23
N TRP A 384 21.36 2.71 -45.73
CA TRP A 384 22.49 1.94 -46.23
C TRP A 384 22.29 1.51 -47.68
N ARG A 385 21.10 1.00 -48.06
CA ARG A 385 20.78 0.67 -49.43
C ARG A 385 20.92 1.88 -50.37
N LYS A 386 20.44 3.08 -49.93
CA LYS A 386 20.59 4.32 -50.70
C LYS A 386 22.06 4.68 -50.86
N ALA A 387 22.90 4.55 -49.82
CA ALA A 387 24.32 4.83 -49.89
C ALA A 387 25.06 3.91 -50.88
N ASN A 388 24.69 2.60 -50.89
CA ASN A 388 25.26 1.64 -51.86
C ASN A 388 24.80 1.91 -53.29
N ALA A 389 23.55 2.30 -53.52
CA ALA A 389 23.08 2.68 -54.84
C ALA A 389 23.81 3.93 -55.36
N LEU A 390 24.06 4.93 -54.53
CA LEU A 390 24.82 6.12 -54.86
C LEU A 390 26.30 5.74 -55.18
N GLN A 391 26.87 4.78 -54.43
CA GLN A 391 28.23 4.30 -54.72
C GLN A 391 28.32 3.70 -56.15
N LYS A 392 27.33 2.87 -56.51
CA LYS A 392 27.30 2.24 -57.86
C LYS A 392 27.14 3.31 -58.95
N GLN A 393 26.29 4.33 -58.75
CA GLN A 393 26.18 5.45 -59.69
C GLN A 393 27.47 6.24 -59.84
N ILE A 394 28.20 6.47 -58.73
CA ILE A 394 29.51 7.14 -58.75
C ILE A 394 30.49 6.31 -59.63
N GLU A 395 30.59 4.99 -59.41
CA GLU A 395 31.45 4.11 -60.16
C GLU A 395 31.13 4.11 -61.68
N GLU A 396 29.84 4.04 -62.03
CA GLU A 396 29.38 4.12 -63.46
C GLU A 396 29.72 5.48 -64.10
N LEU A 397 29.60 6.58 -63.38
CA LEU A 397 29.96 7.92 -63.87
C LEU A 397 31.49 8.11 -63.94
N GLU A 398 32.26 7.56 -62.99
CA GLU A 398 33.72 7.57 -63.02
C GLU A 398 34.25 6.78 -64.18
N GLU A 399 33.63 5.62 -64.53
CA GLU A 399 33.98 4.82 -65.72
C GLU A 399 33.67 5.56 -67.01
N LYS A 400 32.47 6.20 -67.14
CA LYS A 400 32.12 7.05 -68.29
C LYS A 400 33.09 8.23 -68.44
N LYS A 401 33.43 8.89 -67.33
CA LYS A 401 34.44 9.96 -67.35
C LYS A 401 35.79 9.44 -67.86
N LYS A 402 36.22 8.25 -67.44
CA LYS A 402 37.50 7.63 -67.85
C LYS A 402 37.51 7.34 -69.36
N VAL A 403 36.41 6.80 -69.89
CA VAL A 403 36.25 6.57 -71.33
C VAL A 403 36.26 7.89 -72.14
N LEU A 404 35.56 8.91 -71.69
CA LEU A 404 35.55 10.23 -72.32
C LEU A 404 36.93 10.92 -72.25
N THR A 405 37.68 10.76 -71.17
CA THR A 405 39.00 11.36 -71.03
C THR A 405 40.01 10.67 -71.92
N SER A 406 39.87 9.34 -72.16
CA SER A 406 40.73 8.60 -73.08
C SER A 406 40.51 8.89 -74.57
N SER A 407 39.29 9.38 -74.91
CA SER A 407 38.93 9.76 -76.29
C SER A 407 39.08 11.25 -76.60
N SER A 408 39.48 12.09 -75.62
CA SER A 408 39.39 13.54 -75.67
C SER A 408 40.70 14.25 -76.07
N GLN A 409 41.51 13.73 -76.96
CA GLN A 409 42.70 14.47 -77.41
C GLN A 409 42.43 15.60 -78.43
N GLU A 410 41.15 15.81 -78.93
CA GLU A 410 40.91 16.82 -79.99
C GLU A 410 39.53 17.57 -79.96
N ASN A 411 38.72 17.60 -78.88
CA ASN A 411 37.38 18.21 -79.01
C ASN A 411 36.88 18.94 -77.73
N GLU A 412 36.73 20.29 -77.80
CA GLU A 412 36.20 21.16 -76.69
C GLU A 412 34.86 20.69 -76.08
N ARG A 413 34.01 19.99 -76.85
CA ARG A 413 32.76 19.44 -76.34
C ARG A 413 32.93 18.36 -75.26
N TYR A 414 34.00 17.59 -75.30
CA TYR A 414 34.28 16.56 -74.31
C TYR A 414 34.78 17.16 -72.99
N VAL A 415 35.44 18.33 -73.03
CA VAL A 415 35.91 19.04 -71.84
C VAL A 415 34.71 19.55 -71.03
N ILE A 416 33.65 20.06 -71.64
CA ILE A 416 32.43 20.49 -70.97
C ILE A 416 31.72 19.30 -70.34
N GLN A 417 31.57 18.17 -71.04
CA GLN A 417 30.92 17.00 -70.52
C GLN A 417 31.71 16.38 -69.34
N ILE A 418 33.03 16.39 -69.35
CA ILE A 418 33.89 15.95 -68.29
C ILE A 418 33.67 16.84 -67.05
N SER A 419 33.60 18.14 -67.20
CA SER A 419 33.36 19.12 -66.12
C SER A 419 31.97 18.89 -65.46
N GLU A 420 30.94 18.63 -66.26
CA GLU A 420 29.60 18.30 -65.77
C GLU A 420 29.58 16.95 -64.99
N LEU A 421 30.27 15.93 -65.47
CA LEU A 421 30.43 14.64 -64.82
C LEU A 421 31.19 14.78 -63.50
N GLU A 422 32.25 15.60 -63.42
CA GLU A 422 32.98 15.93 -62.19
C GLU A 422 32.08 16.57 -61.15
N SER A 423 31.23 17.51 -61.55
CA SER A 423 30.26 18.14 -60.68
C SER A 423 29.28 17.14 -60.12
N GLN A 424 28.67 16.28 -60.95
CA GLN A 424 27.72 15.23 -60.56
C GLN A 424 28.36 14.23 -59.60
N ILE A 425 29.60 13.76 -59.88
CA ILE A 425 30.35 12.84 -59.00
C ILE A 425 30.62 13.50 -57.64
N ASN A 426 30.94 14.78 -57.61
CA ASN A 426 31.20 15.50 -56.37
C ASN A 426 29.95 15.65 -55.51
N ASP A 427 28.82 15.97 -56.13
CA ASP A 427 27.53 16.07 -55.42
C ASP A 427 27.11 14.72 -54.84
N LEU A 428 27.24 13.63 -55.60
CA LEU A 428 26.93 12.29 -55.11
C LEU A 428 27.90 11.86 -53.99
N LYS A 429 29.20 12.19 -54.06
CA LYS A 429 30.16 11.95 -53.01
C LYS A 429 29.81 12.71 -51.72
N ASN A 430 29.32 13.92 -51.83
CA ASN A 430 28.88 14.72 -50.70
C ASN A 430 27.62 14.13 -50.05
N GLU A 431 26.63 13.71 -50.83
CA GLU A 431 25.43 13.04 -50.34
C GLU A 431 25.78 11.73 -49.62
N LYS A 432 26.66 10.92 -50.22
CA LYS A 432 27.16 9.69 -49.59
C LYS A 432 27.88 9.95 -48.26
N ARG A 433 28.72 11.02 -48.16
CA ARG A 433 29.38 11.42 -46.91
C ARG A 433 28.35 11.78 -45.82
N ARG A 434 27.29 12.54 -46.16
CA ARG A 434 26.19 12.89 -45.21
C ARG A 434 25.49 11.63 -44.70
N LEU A 435 25.20 10.64 -45.58
CA LEU A 435 24.58 9.38 -45.19
C LEU A 435 25.49 8.55 -44.28
N LYS A 436 26.78 8.46 -44.61
CA LYS A 436 27.76 7.72 -43.81
C LYS A 436 27.97 8.33 -42.42
N TYR A 437 27.99 9.67 -42.33
CA TYR A 437 28.03 10.39 -41.05
C TYR A 437 26.80 10.07 -40.20
N PHE A 438 25.58 10.11 -40.77
CA PHE A 438 24.37 9.77 -40.08
C PHE A 438 24.35 8.33 -39.56
N ILE A 439 24.78 7.37 -40.36
CA ILE A 439 24.89 5.95 -39.97
C ILE A 439 25.87 5.77 -38.81
N ASN A 440 27.03 6.44 -38.86
CA ASN A 440 28.05 6.36 -37.79
C ASN A 440 27.56 7.00 -36.50
N LYS A 441 26.95 8.20 -36.56
CA LYS A 441 26.41 8.87 -35.39
C LYS A 441 25.34 8.05 -34.68
N THR A 442 24.53 7.29 -35.46
CA THR A 442 23.53 6.38 -34.88
C THR A 442 24.16 5.13 -34.25
N LYS A 443 25.36 4.72 -34.69
CA LYS A 443 26.15 3.63 -34.06
C LYS A 443 26.83 4.08 -32.76
N GLU A 444 27.32 5.33 -32.71
CA GLU A 444 27.95 5.90 -31.51
C GLU A 444 26.91 6.11 -30.39
N SER A 445 25.69 6.56 -30.70
CA SER A 445 24.63 6.70 -29.70
C SER A 445 24.15 5.37 -29.09
N LYS A 446 24.52 4.23 -29.64
CA LYS A 446 24.28 2.91 -29.02
C LYS A 446 25.29 2.57 -27.93
N LYS A 447 26.53 3.10 -28.01
CA LYS A 447 27.56 2.83 -27.01
C LYS A 447 27.30 3.60 -25.71
N ASP A 448 26.70 4.79 -25.81
CA ASP A 448 26.36 5.64 -24.65
C ASP A 448 25.12 5.14 -23.88
N LYS A 449 24.32 4.20 -24.42
CA LYS A 449 23.10 3.71 -23.77
C LYS A 449 23.31 2.53 -22.83
N GLU A 450 24.43 1.81 -22.90
CA GLU A 450 24.76 0.81 -21.88
C GLU A 450 25.09 1.46 -20.51
N ASP A 451 25.52 2.71 -20.49
CA ASP A 451 25.76 3.49 -19.26
C ASP A 451 24.46 4.08 -18.66
N ASP A 452 23.34 4.09 -19.37
CA ASP A 452 22.10 4.80 -18.98
C ASP A 452 21.24 4.01 -17.96
N TYR A 453 21.37 2.68 -17.89
CA TYR A 453 20.67 1.87 -16.87
C TYR A 453 21.19 2.15 -15.45
N SER A 454 22.47 2.46 -15.31
CA SER A 454 23.07 2.93 -14.05
C SER A 454 22.50 4.29 -13.64
N SER A 455 22.23 5.17 -14.59
CA SER A 455 21.65 6.50 -14.39
C SER A 455 20.18 6.43 -13.93
N ILE A 456 19.36 5.57 -14.52
CA ILE A 456 17.95 5.36 -14.15
C ILE A 456 17.85 4.79 -12.73
N PHE A 457 18.72 3.85 -12.38
CA PHE A 457 18.77 3.28 -11.03
C PHE A 457 19.30 4.29 -10.00
N LYS A 458 20.30 5.11 -10.35
CA LYS A 458 20.75 6.24 -9.51
C LYS A 458 19.64 7.26 -9.29
N THR A 459 18.81 7.53 -10.29
CA THR A 459 17.63 8.41 -10.18
C THR A 459 16.56 7.77 -9.29
N TYR A 460 16.30 6.48 -9.42
CA TYR A 460 15.39 5.73 -8.53
C TYR A 460 15.87 5.77 -7.07
N LEU A 461 17.15 5.55 -6.83
CA LEU A 461 17.76 5.64 -5.50
C LEU A 461 17.77 7.07 -4.94
N SER A 462 17.83 8.11 -5.78
CA SER A 462 17.74 9.51 -5.33
C SER A 462 16.33 9.88 -4.83
N ILE A 463 15.29 9.24 -5.37
CA ILE A 463 13.89 9.42 -4.96
C ILE A 463 13.62 8.69 -3.64
N THR A 464 14.36 7.62 -3.34
CA THR A 464 14.19 6.82 -2.11
C THR A 464 15.07 7.30 -0.94
N LYS A 465 15.86 8.36 -1.10
CA LYS A 465 16.79 8.90 -0.08
C LYS A 465 16.17 9.32 1.25
N ASP A 466 14.83 9.43 1.36
CA ASP A 466 14.13 9.84 2.59
C ASP A 466 13.54 8.66 3.41
N LYS A 467 13.78 7.40 3.04
CA LYS A 467 13.29 6.24 3.81
C LYS A 467 14.45 5.38 4.24
N THR A 468 14.59 5.22 5.55
CA THR A 468 15.45 4.18 6.16
C THR A 468 15.14 2.84 5.51
N TYR A 469 16.19 2.25 4.93
CA TYR A 469 16.22 0.94 4.28
C TYR A 469 15.59 -0.13 5.18
N ASP A 470 14.43 -0.65 4.82
CA ASP A 470 13.79 -1.79 5.51
C ASP A 470 14.48 -3.08 5.09
N LYS A 471 15.35 -3.54 6.02
CA LYS A 471 16.54 -4.35 5.76
C LYS A 471 16.33 -5.74 5.14
N GLU A 472 15.17 -6.36 5.22
CA GLU A 472 14.99 -7.72 4.70
C GLU A 472 14.27 -7.76 3.35
N ARG A 473 13.19 -7.04 3.21
CA ARG A 473 12.36 -7.04 2.00
C ARG A 473 13.07 -6.39 0.80
N GLU A 474 13.81 -5.33 1.05
CA GLU A 474 14.56 -4.63 -0.02
C GLU A 474 15.80 -5.40 -0.47
N ARG A 475 16.42 -6.19 0.41
CA ARG A 475 17.52 -7.12 0.04
C ARG A 475 17.07 -8.17 -0.94
N ASP A 476 15.94 -8.81 -0.67
CA ASP A 476 15.42 -9.87 -1.55
C ASP A 476 14.99 -9.29 -2.89
N ASN A 477 14.39 -8.12 -2.90
CA ASN A 477 14.05 -7.41 -4.12
C ASN A 477 15.32 -7.03 -4.94
N LEU A 478 16.36 -6.53 -4.28
CA LEU A 478 17.63 -6.20 -4.92
C LEU A 478 18.32 -7.44 -5.51
N ARG A 479 18.31 -8.55 -4.78
CA ARG A 479 18.89 -9.83 -5.24
C ARG A 479 18.12 -10.40 -6.43
N GLN A 480 16.79 -10.41 -6.36
CA GLN A 480 15.96 -10.87 -7.48
C GLN A 480 16.14 -9.98 -8.70
N TRP A 481 16.19 -8.67 -8.53
CA TRP A 481 16.41 -7.74 -9.62
C TRP A 481 17.81 -7.93 -10.27
N LEU A 482 18.86 -8.09 -9.46
CA LEU A 482 20.21 -8.38 -9.95
C LEU A 482 20.30 -9.71 -10.70
N ASN A 483 19.59 -10.72 -10.25
CA ASN A 483 19.52 -12.00 -10.95
C ASN A 483 18.85 -11.85 -12.33
N LEU A 484 17.78 -11.06 -12.41
CA LEU A 484 17.08 -10.79 -13.66
C LEU A 484 17.88 -9.94 -14.66
N THR A 485 18.63 -8.95 -14.17
CA THR A 485 19.32 -7.97 -15.02
C THR A 485 20.78 -8.33 -15.32
N ASN A 486 21.44 -9.09 -14.44
CA ASN A 486 22.85 -9.48 -14.54
C ASN A 486 23.04 -11.01 -14.55
N GLN A 487 22.26 -11.71 -15.36
CA GLN A 487 22.44 -13.15 -15.66
C GLN A 487 22.63 -14.01 -14.39
N ASN A 488 21.69 -13.93 -13.43
CA ASN A 488 21.71 -14.66 -12.16
C ASN A 488 22.94 -14.33 -11.28
N PHE A 489 23.34 -13.07 -11.22
CA PHE A 489 24.55 -12.62 -10.49
C PHE A 489 24.61 -13.13 -9.05
N THR A 490 23.53 -12.99 -8.27
CA THR A 490 23.55 -13.39 -6.85
C THR A 490 23.62 -14.91 -6.69
N ASP A 491 23.01 -15.68 -7.60
CA ASP A 491 23.05 -17.14 -7.59
C ASP A 491 24.45 -17.64 -7.96
N LYS A 492 25.09 -17.03 -8.97
CA LYS A 492 26.48 -17.30 -9.33
C LYS A 492 27.44 -17.00 -8.18
N LEU A 493 27.24 -15.84 -7.52
CA LEU A 493 28.06 -15.43 -6.38
C LEU A 493 27.93 -16.43 -5.23
N ILE A 494 26.72 -16.89 -4.89
CA ILE A 494 26.48 -17.87 -3.84
C ILE A 494 27.02 -19.26 -4.22
N LYS A 495 26.85 -19.68 -5.47
CA LYS A 495 27.33 -20.97 -5.99
C LYS A 495 28.85 -21.09 -5.88
N HIS A 496 29.58 -20.05 -6.29
CA HIS A 496 31.05 -20.06 -6.30
C HIS A 496 31.69 -19.67 -4.96
N TYR A 497 30.99 -18.81 -4.17
CA TYR A 497 31.52 -18.30 -2.91
C TYR A 497 30.47 -18.39 -1.79
N PRO A 498 30.07 -19.61 -1.35
CA PRO A 498 29.01 -19.79 -0.35
C PRO A 498 29.31 -19.13 1.00
N VAL A 499 30.57 -18.84 1.29
CA VAL A 499 30.99 -18.14 2.51
C VAL A 499 30.39 -16.72 2.62
N LEU A 500 30.06 -16.08 1.49
CA LEU A 500 29.50 -14.74 1.46
C LEU A 500 28.01 -14.72 1.83
N SER A 501 27.27 -15.80 1.54
CA SER A 501 25.84 -15.91 1.88
C SER A 501 25.57 -15.95 3.38
N LYS A 502 26.61 -16.24 4.20
CA LYS A 502 26.50 -16.25 5.67
C LYS A 502 26.41 -14.85 6.30
N SER A 503 26.61 -13.79 5.52
CA SER A 503 26.55 -12.41 6.00
C SER A 503 25.76 -11.53 5.02
N ASN A 504 24.60 -11.09 5.47
CA ASN A 504 23.75 -10.19 4.69
C ASN A 504 24.47 -8.88 4.30
N GLN A 505 25.29 -8.31 5.21
CA GLN A 505 26.03 -7.08 4.94
C GLN A 505 27.06 -7.24 3.84
N LEU A 506 27.77 -8.37 3.81
CA LEU A 506 28.77 -8.64 2.74
C LEU A 506 28.08 -8.85 1.39
N MET A 507 26.95 -9.57 1.39
CA MET A 507 26.15 -9.75 0.18
C MET A 507 25.59 -8.43 -0.34
N ASP A 508 25.07 -7.56 0.54
CA ASP A 508 24.55 -6.25 0.19
C ASP A 508 25.65 -5.39 -0.49
N VAL A 509 26.87 -5.39 0.05
CA VAL A 509 28.01 -4.67 -0.56
C VAL A 509 28.36 -5.24 -1.93
N CYS A 510 28.39 -6.56 -2.10
CA CYS A 510 28.61 -7.18 -3.42
C CYS A 510 27.52 -6.78 -4.41
N CYS A 511 26.26 -6.85 -4.03
CA CYS A 511 25.12 -6.51 -4.87
C CYS A 511 25.14 -5.04 -5.29
N LEU A 512 25.37 -4.13 -4.36
CA LEU A 512 25.39 -2.68 -4.64
C LEU A 512 26.63 -2.29 -5.48
N THR A 513 27.76 -2.97 -5.30
CA THR A 513 28.95 -2.78 -6.17
C THR A 513 28.70 -3.31 -7.57
N ALA A 514 27.97 -4.41 -7.72
CA ALA A 514 27.58 -4.93 -9.03
C ALA A 514 26.72 -3.94 -9.85
N LEU A 515 26.08 -2.99 -9.18
CA LEU A 515 25.35 -1.87 -9.79
C LEU A 515 26.23 -0.66 -10.12
N ASN A 516 27.54 -0.78 -10.00
CA ASN A 516 28.53 0.30 -10.20
C ASN A 516 28.32 1.52 -9.27
N LEU A 517 27.78 1.30 -8.06
CA LEU A 517 27.62 2.36 -7.07
C LEU A 517 28.95 2.71 -6.41
N SER A 518 29.12 3.99 -6.05
CA SER A 518 30.30 4.46 -5.33
C SER A 518 30.28 3.99 -3.86
N ILE A 519 31.43 3.98 -3.18
CA ILE A 519 31.49 3.66 -1.73
C ILE A 519 30.62 4.61 -0.91
N GLU A 520 30.59 5.89 -1.27
CA GLU A 520 29.74 6.92 -0.65
C GLU A 520 28.25 6.61 -0.81
N ASP A 521 27.82 6.20 -2.03
CA ASP A 521 26.43 5.81 -2.29
C ASP A 521 26.05 4.55 -1.50
N ILE A 522 26.95 3.54 -1.47
CA ILE A 522 26.74 2.31 -0.71
C ILE A 522 26.66 2.58 0.78
N ALA A 523 27.52 3.45 1.31
CA ALA A 523 27.53 3.86 2.72
C ALA A 523 26.22 4.54 3.10
N THR A 524 25.75 5.45 2.24
CA THR A 524 24.48 6.19 2.42
C THR A 524 23.29 5.24 2.42
N LEU A 525 23.23 4.30 1.45
CA LEU A 525 22.13 3.34 1.32
C LEU A 525 22.05 2.34 2.48
N LEU A 526 23.20 1.89 2.96
CA LEU A 526 23.27 0.95 4.08
C LEU A 526 23.18 1.64 5.46
N GLY A 527 23.20 2.98 5.50
CA GLY A 527 23.19 3.75 6.74
C GLY A 527 24.43 3.52 7.61
N ILE A 528 25.61 3.32 6.98
CA ILE A 528 26.89 3.06 7.62
C ILE A 528 27.97 4.01 7.12
N GLY A 529 29.08 4.14 7.84
CA GLY A 529 30.19 4.98 7.39
C GLY A 529 30.98 4.34 6.23
N GLU A 530 31.55 5.17 5.34
CA GLU A 530 32.38 4.73 4.20
C GLU A 530 33.51 3.78 4.61
N ARG A 531 34.21 4.07 5.73
CA ARG A 531 35.26 3.18 6.30
C ARG A 531 34.73 1.80 6.64
N THR A 532 33.43 1.68 6.96
CA THR A 532 32.80 0.38 7.24
C THR A 532 32.56 -0.37 5.93
N VAL A 533 32.19 0.32 4.86
CA VAL A 533 32.07 -0.27 3.52
C VAL A 533 33.44 -0.75 3.02
N GLU A 534 34.48 0.05 3.18
CA GLU A 534 35.87 -0.33 2.85
C GLU A 534 36.34 -1.56 3.65
N ARG A 535 35.99 -1.63 4.93
CA ARG A 535 36.28 -2.83 5.74
C ARG A 535 35.54 -4.05 5.20
N TYR A 536 34.26 -3.93 4.82
CA TYR A 536 33.50 -5.03 4.23
C TYR A 536 34.08 -5.48 2.89
N THR A 537 34.52 -4.57 2.01
CA THR A 537 35.19 -4.94 0.75
C THR A 537 36.49 -5.69 1.01
N SER A 538 37.28 -5.26 2.00
CA SER A 538 38.50 -5.95 2.43
C SER A 538 38.21 -7.33 3.01
N ASP A 539 37.16 -7.47 3.83
CA ASP A 539 36.73 -8.75 4.39
C ASP A 539 36.22 -9.71 3.31
N ILE A 540 35.53 -9.22 2.29
CA ILE A 540 35.10 -10.00 1.13
C ILE A 540 36.33 -10.52 0.39
N CYS A 541 37.26 -9.65 0.00
CA CYS A 541 38.50 -10.04 -0.68
C CYS A 541 39.25 -11.13 0.09
N LYS A 542 39.37 -10.98 1.42
CA LYS A 542 40.01 -11.98 2.26
C LYS A 542 39.27 -13.31 2.26
N LYS A 543 37.95 -13.31 2.32
CA LYS A 543 37.10 -14.52 2.37
C LYS A 543 37.09 -15.28 1.05
N VAL A 544 37.21 -14.57 -0.07
CA VAL A 544 37.24 -15.17 -1.42
C VAL A 544 38.68 -15.47 -1.92
N GLY A 545 39.71 -15.20 -1.09
CA GLY A 545 41.11 -15.54 -1.43
C GLY A 545 41.79 -14.55 -2.37
N LEU A 546 41.31 -13.33 -2.50
CA LEU A 546 41.92 -12.30 -3.34
C LEU A 546 43.15 -11.67 -2.64
N PRO A 547 44.15 -11.20 -3.39
CA PRO A 547 45.30 -10.50 -2.80
C PRO A 547 44.87 -9.23 -2.09
N LYS A 548 45.64 -8.79 -1.08
CA LYS A 548 45.43 -7.48 -0.44
C LYS A 548 45.62 -6.38 -1.49
N GLY A 549 44.51 -5.84 -1.95
CA GLY A 549 44.48 -4.78 -2.96
C GLY A 549 43.28 -3.89 -2.73
N GLY A 550 43.38 -2.62 -3.16
CA GLY A 550 42.37 -1.63 -2.99
C GLY A 550 41.06 -1.90 -3.76
N LYS A 551 40.17 -0.91 -3.76
CA LYS A 551 38.86 -0.87 -4.43
C LYS A 551 38.85 -1.52 -5.85
N HIS A 552 39.91 -1.36 -6.62
CA HIS A 552 40.02 -1.86 -7.99
C HIS A 552 39.92 -3.40 -8.07
N ILE A 553 40.65 -4.14 -7.21
CA ILE A 553 40.61 -5.61 -7.20
C ILE A 553 39.21 -6.13 -6.81
N PHE A 554 38.53 -5.46 -5.91
CA PHE A 554 37.16 -5.84 -5.54
C PHE A 554 36.17 -5.61 -6.69
N VAL A 555 36.26 -4.49 -7.40
CA VAL A 555 35.41 -4.20 -8.57
C VAL A 555 35.69 -5.18 -9.72
N GLU A 556 36.94 -5.50 -9.98
CA GLU A 556 37.33 -6.54 -10.97
C GLU A 556 36.75 -7.91 -10.60
N PHE A 557 36.81 -8.28 -9.32
CA PHE A 557 36.19 -9.50 -8.83
C PHE A 557 34.68 -9.50 -9.07
N ILE A 558 33.97 -8.44 -8.72
CA ILE A 558 32.52 -8.34 -8.96
C ILE A 558 32.18 -8.45 -10.45
N ASN A 559 32.98 -7.84 -11.32
CA ASN A 559 32.79 -7.93 -12.77
C ASN A 559 33.06 -9.34 -13.29
N SER A 560 34.07 -10.02 -12.78
CA SER A 560 34.36 -11.41 -13.17
C SER A 560 33.22 -12.37 -12.84
N ILE A 561 32.47 -12.13 -11.73
CA ILE A 561 31.27 -12.90 -11.39
C ILE A 561 30.12 -12.69 -12.39
N LYS A 562 29.99 -11.47 -12.94
CA LYS A 562 28.99 -11.21 -14.00
C LYS A 562 29.25 -12.02 -15.27
N GLU A 563 30.51 -12.27 -15.58
CA GLU A 563 30.97 -12.96 -16.81
C GLU A 563 30.99 -14.49 -16.66
N LEU A 564 30.83 -15.06 -15.47
CA LEU A 564 30.75 -16.51 -15.28
C LEU A 564 29.53 -17.10 -16.03
N GLU A 565 29.66 -18.28 -16.57
CA GLU A 565 28.52 -19.04 -17.10
C GLU A 565 27.60 -19.52 -15.95
N ALA A 566 26.29 -19.58 -16.20
CA ALA A 566 25.26 -19.82 -15.19
C ALA A 566 25.29 -21.25 -14.60
#